data_b10109751e0c9d1934d69e268ceec87c
#
_entry.id   b10109751e0c9d1934d69e268ceec87c
#
_cell.length_a   1.000
_cell.length_b   1.000
_cell.length_c   1.000
_cell.angle_alpha   90.00
_cell.angle_beta   90.00
_cell.angle_gamma   90.00
#
_symmetry.space_group_name_H-M   'P 1'
#
loop_
_entity.id
_entity.type
_entity.pdbx_description
1 polymer ?
#
loop_
_entity_poly.entity_id
_entity_poly.type
_entity_poly.pdbx_seq_one_letter_code
_entity_poly.pdbx_strand_id
1 'polypeptide(L)'
;MKKRTYQKAWLFVLPVVLLVAFNAVIPLMTVVNYSVQETFGDNVFFWEGVKWYEEVLNSERFHASLLRQLAFTGIILLIEVPLGVAIALAMPRRGPWVSVCLVLMALPLLIPWNVVGAMWNIFALPEIGLLGKAINGMGIDYNFTRQPVAAWFTTVLMDVWHWTSLVVLLAYAGLCSIPDAYYQAAKIDSAKPWAIFRYIQLPKMKRVLTIAILLRFMDSFMIYTEPFVLTGGGPGNSTTFLSIDLVKIALGQFDLGPAAAMSLIYFLIVLLLCWVFYTLMMRNEEQ
;
A
#
# COMPACT_ATOMS: atom_id res chain seq x y z
N MET A 1 17.33 11.09 -39.04
CA MET A 1 16.38 12.21 -38.79
C MET A 1 16.69 12.82 -37.42
N LYS A 2 17.18 14.09 -37.37
CA LYS A 2 17.38 14.82 -36.10
C LYS A 2 16.00 15.12 -35.50
N LYS A 3 15.66 14.55 -34.32
CA LYS A 3 14.48 14.92 -33.53
C LYS A 3 14.60 16.44 -33.22
N ARG A 4 13.73 17.24 -33.81
CA ARG A 4 13.56 18.64 -33.41
C ARG A 4 13.02 18.68 -31.98
N THR A 5 13.88 18.94 -31.02
CA THR A 5 13.50 19.19 -29.62
C THR A 5 12.83 20.57 -29.57
N TYR A 6 11.51 20.59 -29.34
CA TYR A 6 10.78 21.86 -29.17
C TYR A 6 11.14 22.45 -27.81
N GLN A 7 12.17 23.26 -27.73
CA GLN A 7 12.60 23.92 -26.48
C GLN A 7 11.47 24.71 -25.81
N LYS A 8 10.52 25.25 -26.60
CA LYS A 8 9.34 25.97 -26.06
C LYS A 8 8.38 25.05 -25.24
N ALA A 9 8.42 23.74 -25.42
CA ALA A 9 7.60 22.81 -24.64
C ALA A 9 7.95 22.83 -23.14
N TRP A 10 9.20 23.13 -22.79
CA TRP A 10 9.65 23.27 -21.41
C TRP A 10 8.92 24.38 -20.65
N LEU A 11 8.52 25.48 -21.35
CA LEU A 11 7.79 26.58 -20.73
C LEU A 11 6.41 26.14 -20.19
N PHE A 12 5.77 25.13 -20.82
CA PHE A 12 4.49 24.60 -20.35
C PHE A 12 4.66 23.63 -19.16
N VAL A 13 5.81 22.98 -19.05
CA VAL A 13 6.11 22.05 -17.96
C VAL A 13 6.69 22.79 -16.74
N LEU A 14 7.34 23.93 -16.96
CA LEU A 14 8.04 24.72 -15.92
C LEU A 14 7.16 25.04 -14.69
N PRO A 15 5.91 25.53 -14.82
CA PRO A 15 5.08 25.84 -13.66
C PRO A 15 4.81 24.61 -12.78
N VAL A 16 4.56 23.45 -13.41
CA VAL A 16 4.32 22.18 -12.70
C VAL A 16 5.60 21.71 -12.01
N VAL A 17 6.75 21.77 -12.70
CA VAL A 17 8.05 21.40 -12.13
C VAL A 17 8.41 22.29 -10.94
N LEU A 18 8.20 23.60 -11.03
CA LEU A 18 8.46 24.53 -9.93
C LEU A 18 7.55 24.22 -8.72
N LEU A 19 6.28 23.98 -8.96
CA LEU A 19 5.33 23.66 -7.90
C LEU A 19 5.69 22.33 -7.21
N VAL A 20 5.99 21.29 -7.98
CA VAL A 20 6.41 19.99 -7.44
C VAL A 20 7.75 20.11 -6.71
N ALA A 21 8.72 20.83 -7.28
CA ALA A 21 10.01 21.05 -6.63
C ALA A 21 9.87 21.78 -5.29
N PHE A 22 9.05 22.82 -5.25
CA PHE A 22 8.75 23.54 -4.01
C PHE A 22 8.15 22.63 -2.93
N ASN A 23 7.14 21.84 -3.28
CA ASN A 23 6.46 20.94 -2.35
C ASN A 23 7.30 19.72 -1.95
N ALA A 24 8.28 19.31 -2.74
CA ALA A 24 9.14 18.16 -2.43
C ALA A 24 10.44 18.58 -1.72
N VAL A 25 11.12 19.59 -2.26
CA VAL A 25 12.46 19.96 -1.79
C VAL A 25 12.43 20.61 -0.41
N ILE A 26 11.50 21.54 -0.17
CA ILE A 26 11.45 22.26 1.11
C ILE A 26 11.14 21.33 2.28
N PRO A 27 10.10 20.48 2.24
CA PRO A 27 9.86 19.53 3.34
C PRO A 27 11.01 18.54 3.53
N LEU A 28 11.62 18.06 2.43
CA LEU A 28 12.76 17.16 2.53
C LEU A 28 13.96 17.83 3.21
N MET A 29 14.29 19.05 2.82
CA MET A 29 15.36 19.84 3.47
C MET A 29 15.06 20.08 4.95
N THR A 30 13.80 20.34 5.29
CA THR A 30 13.38 20.51 6.69
C THR A 30 13.59 19.23 7.50
N VAL A 31 13.18 18.09 6.96
CA VAL A 31 13.37 16.79 7.62
C VAL A 31 14.87 16.47 7.76
N VAL A 32 15.69 16.71 6.72
CA VAL A 32 17.14 16.55 6.79
C VAL A 32 17.75 17.46 7.88
N ASN A 33 17.28 18.69 7.98
CA ASN A 33 17.77 19.63 8.97
C ASN A 33 17.42 19.16 10.40
N TYR A 34 16.19 18.78 10.66
CA TYR A 34 15.78 18.26 11.97
C TYR A 34 16.47 16.95 12.34
N SER A 35 16.80 16.10 11.39
CA SER A 35 17.42 14.79 11.66
C SER A 35 18.85 14.87 12.24
N VAL A 36 19.48 16.02 12.15
CA VAL A 36 20.84 16.28 12.67
C VAL A 36 20.85 17.27 13.84
N GLN A 37 19.67 17.63 14.33
CA GLN A 37 19.50 18.62 15.39
C GLN A 37 18.64 18.07 16.53
N GLU A 38 18.90 18.54 17.74
CA GLU A 38 17.94 18.44 18.84
C GLU A 38 17.08 19.70 18.87
N THR A 39 15.75 19.52 18.96
CA THR A 39 14.79 20.60 18.95
C THR A 39 14.13 20.71 20.32
N PHE A 40 14.45 21.76 21.05
CA PHE A 40 13.75 22.10 22.29
C PHE A 40 12.61 23.08 22.01
N GLY A 41 11.62 23.18 22.90
CA GLY A 41 10.42 24.02 22.78
C GLY A 41 10.82 25.41 22.36
N ASP A 42 11.27 26.34 22.74
CA ASP A 42 11.48 27.77 22.44
C ASP A 42 12.32 28.08 21.17
N ASN A 43 12.21 27.27 20.12
CA ASN A 43 13.03 27.41 18.87
C ASN A 43 14.55 27.39 19.10
N VAL A 44 15.00 26.65 20.11
CA VAL A 44 16.43 26.41 20.36
C VAL A 44 16.83 25.10 19.68
N PHE A 45 17.86 25.18 18.83
CA PHE A 45 18.35 24.04 18.05
C PHE A 45 19.82 23.80 18.39
N PHE A 46 20.16 22.55 18.73
CA PHE A 46 21.53 22.13 18.95
C PHE A 46 21.94 21.08 17.91
N TRP A 47 23.15 21.20 17.40
CA TRP A 47 23.67 20.26 16.44
C TRP A 47 24.07 18.94 17.14
N GLU A 48 23.42 17.84 16.78
CA GLU A 48 23.66 16.49 17.31
C GLU A 48 24.33 15.55 16.30
N GLY A 49 24.50 15.98 15.07
CA GLY A 49 25.14 15.18 14.02
C GLY A 49 24.32 13.94 13.65
N VAL A 50 24.94 12.76 13.75
CA VAL A 50 24.32 11.46 13.37
C VAL A 50 23.73 10.69 14.56
N LYS A 51 23.70 11.26 15.74
CA LYS A 51 23.23 10.62 16.98
C LYS A 51 21.86 9.95 16.83
N TRP A 52 20.90 10.67 16.28
CA TRP A 52 19.53 10.17 16.09
C TRP A 52 19.44 8.97 15.15
N TYR A 53 20.31 8.91 14.15
CA TYR A 53 20.38 7.77 13.24
C TYR A 53 20.89 6.51 13.96
N GLU A 54 21.92 6.66 14.80
CA GLU A 54 22.44 5.54 15.60
C GLU A 54 21.41 5.07 16.61
N GLU A 55 20.72 5.99 17.28
CA GLU A 55 19.68 5.67 18.24
C GLU A 55 18.50 4.94 17.61
N VAL A 56 17.99 5.45 16.48
CA VAL A 56 16.88 4.82 15.74
C VAL A 56 17.27 3.43 15.23
N LEU A 57 18.47 3.30 14.63
CA LEU A 57 18.92 2.02 14.07
C LEU A 57 19.20 0.96 15.14
N ASN A 58 19.53 1.35 16.37
CA ASN A 58 19.72 0.44 17.49
C ASN A 58 18.44 0.22 18.33
N SER A 59 17.35 0.92 18.01
CA SER A 59 16.09 0.83 18.76
C SER A 59 15.33 -0.46 18.46
N GLU A 60 15.06 -1.24 19.52
CA GLU A 60 14.16 -2.42 19.41
C GLU A 60 12.76 -2.04 18.92
N ARG A 61 12.28 -0.87 19.31
CA ARG A 61 10.99 -0.32 18.89
C ARG A 61 10.94 -0.13 17.38
N PHE A 62 11.99 0.44 16.79
CA PHE A 62 12.11 0.62 15.34
C PHE A 62 12.10 -0.73 14.61
N HIS A 63 12.93 -1.68 15.04
CA HIS A 63 12.98 -3.01 14.42
C HIS A 63 11.65 -3.74 14.51
N ALA A 64 10.97 -3.67 15.67
CA ALA A 64 9.68 -4.30 15.85
C ALA A 64 8.58 -3.67 14.98
N SER A 65 8.56 -2.34 14.83
CA SER A 65 7.60 -1.64 13.97
C SER A 65 7.88 -1.85 12.48
N LEU A 66 9.15 -1.90 12.08
CA LEU A 66 9.58 -2.24 10.72
C LEU A 66 9.19 -3.69 10.37
N LEU A 67 9.42 -4.64 11.26
CA LEU A 67 9.05 -6.04 11.04
C LEU A 67 7.53 -6.19 10.87
N ARG A 68 6.75 -5.50 11.71
CA ARG A 68 5.28 -5.47 11.57
C ARG A 68 4.84 -4.89 10.22
N GLN A 69 5.49 -3.81 9.78
CA GLN A 69 5.22 -3.19 8.48
C GLN A 69 5.50 -4.16 7.32
N LEU A 70 6.67 -4.82 7.33
CA LEU A 70 7.05 -5.80 6.31
C LEU A 70 6.11 -7.01 6.31
N ALA A 71 5.79 -7.53 7.50
CA ALA A 71 4.85 -8.65 7.64
C ALA A 71 3.46 -8.30 7.11
N PHE A 72 2.94 -7.12 7.45
CA PHE A 72 1.65 -6.64 6.97
C PHE A 72 1.64 -6.54 5.45
N THR A 73 2.61 -5.82 4.86
CA THR A 73 2.74 -5.68 3.41
C THR A 73 2.84 -7.03 2.71
N GLY A 74 3.64 -7.96 3.25
CA GLY A 74 3.75 -9.32 2.71
C GLY A 74 2.42 -10.08 2.74
N ILE A 75 1.72 -10.06 3.87
CA ILE A 75 0.44 -10.76 4.05
C ILE A 75 -0.62 -10.23 3.10
N ILE A 76 -0.79 -8.90 3.03
CA ILE A 76 -1.83 -8.32 2.16
C ILE A 76 -1.56 -8.60 0.68
N LEU A 77 -0.30 -8.46 0.22
CA LEU A 77 0.04 -8.76 -1.17
C LEU A 77 -0.21 -10.23 -1.54
N LEU A 78 0.10 -11.15 -0.61
CA LEU A 78 -0.18 -12.58 -0.79
C LEU A 78 -1.66 -12.91 -0.88
N ILE A 79 -2.53 -12.11 -0.28
CA ILE A 79 -3.98 -12.30 -0.32
C ILE A 79 -4.60 -11.51 -1.48
N GLU A 80 -4.31 -10.23 -1.59
CA GLU A 80 -4.98 -9.32 -2.55
C GLU A 80 -4.67 -9.65 -4.00
N VAL A 81 -3.41 -9.98 -4.31
CA VAL A 81 -3.03 -10.22 -5.71
C VAL A 81 -3.71 -11.47 -6.26
N PRO A 82 -3.66 -12.65 -5.61
CA PRO A 82 -4.40 -13.82 -6.08
C PRO A 82 -5.92 -13.62 -6.07
N LEU A 83 -6.44 -12.99 -5.01
CA LEU A 83 -7.88 -12.74 -4.88
C LEU A 83 -8.37 -11.79 -5.97
N GLY A 84 -7.66 -10.68 -6.21
CA GLY A 84 -8.00 -9.72 -7.25
C GLY A 84 -7.95 -10.32 -8.65
N VAL A 85 -6.94 -11.13 -8.94
CA VAL A 85 -6.86 -11.87 -10.22
C VAL A 85 -8.01 -12.87 -10.35
N ALA A 86 -8.33 -13.63 -9.28
CA ALA A 86 -9.43 -14.59 -9.30
C ALA A 86 -10.79 -13.92 -9.56
N ILE A 87 -11.05 -12.80 -8.88
CA ILE A 87 -12.28 -12.02 -9.11
C ILE A 87 -12.30 -11.48 -10.54
N ALA A 88 -11.21 -10.90 -11.05
CA ALA A 88 -11.13 -10.38 -12.41
C ALA A 88 -11.39 -11.47 -13.47
N LEU A 89 -10.91 -12.70 -13.24
CA LEU A 89 -11.18 -13.85 -14.10
C LEU A 89 -12.63 -14.28 -14.09
N ALA A 90 -13.32 -14.12 -12.96
CA ALA A 90 -14.73 -14.45 -12.79
C ALA A 90 -15.68 -13.38 -13.38
N MET A 91 -15.19 -12.15 -13.62
CA MET A 91 -16.00 -11.06 -14.16
C MET A 91 -16.40 -11.30 -15.62
N PRO A 92 -17.63 -10.88 -16.00
CA PRO A 92 -18.09 -10.99 -17.40
C PRO A 92 -17.26 -10.04 -18.28
N ARG A 93 -16.94 -10.49 -19.50
CA ARG A 93 -16.18 -9.69 -20.49
C ARG A 93 -17.04 -8.92 -21.46
N ARG A 94 -18.33 -9.25 -21.57
CA ARG A 94 -19.31 -8.65 -22.52
C ARG A 94 -20.67 -8.55 -21.86
N GLY A 95 -21.46 -7.59 -22.34
CA GLY A 95 -22.82 -7.39 -21.88
C GLY A 95 -22.97 -6.33 -20.77
N PRO A 96 -24.21 -6.05 -20.35
CA PRO A 96 -24.54 -4.97 -19.42
C PRO A 96 -23.97 -5.20 -18.00
N TRP A 97 -23.77 -6.45 -17.61
CA TRP A 97 -23.22 -6.83 -16.31
C TRP A 97 -21.76 -6.39 -16.10
N VAL A 98 -21.02 -6.12 -17.18
CA VAL A 98 -19.64 -5.60 -17.07
C VAL A 98 -19.61 -4.29 -16.28
N SER A 99 -20.47 -3.34 -16.69
CA SER A 99 -20.53 -2.02 -16.02
C SER A 99 -20.97 -2.14 -14.57
N VAL A 100 -21.92 -3.02 -14.27
CA VAL A 100 -22.37 -3.27 -12.89
C VAL A 100 -21.23 -3.82 -12.03
N CYS A 101 -20.51 -4.83 -12.51
CA CYS A 101 -19.38 -5.41 -11.79
C CYS A 101 -18.27 -4.39 -11.58
N LEU A 102 -17.93 -3.58 -12.60
CA LEU A 102 -16.90 -2.54 -12.48
C LEU A 102 -17.28 -1.49 -11.44
N VAL A 103 -18.54 -1.03 -11.42
CA VAL A 103 -19.01 -0.08 -10.42
C VAL A 103 -18.95 -0.69 -9.03
N LEU A 104 -19.44 -1.91 -8.84
CA LEU A 104 -19.41 -2.59 -7.55
C LEU A 104 -17.97 -2.79 -7.04
N MET A 105 -17.04 -3.12 -7.93
CA MET A 105 -15.63 -3.27 -7.56
C MET A 105 -14.97 -1.92 -7.27
N ALA A 106 -15.41 -0.84 -7.86
CA ALA A 106 -14.85 0.48 -7.61
C ALA A 106 -15.37 1.12 -6.31
N LEU A 107 -16.53 0.69 -5.78
CA LEU A 107 -17.14 1.29 -4.59
C LEU A 107 -16.22 1.36 -3.36
N PRO A 108 -15.51 0.29 -2.96
CA PRO A 108 -14.61 0.37 -1.81
C PRO A 108 -13.55 1.45 -1.96
N LEU A 109 -12.95 1.59 -3.16
CA LEU A 109 -11.89 2.57 -3.42
C LEU A 109 -12.37 4.04 -3.37
N LEU A 110 -13.66 4.28 -3.52
CA LEU A 110 -14.24 5.62 -3.47
C LEU A 110 -14.48 6.11 -2.04
N ILE A 111 -14.38 5.22 -1.06
CA ILE A 111 -14.59 5.56 0.35
C ILE A 111 -13.30 6.18 0.91
N PRO A 112 -13.36 7.37 1.53
CA PRO A 112 -12.18 7.98 2.14
C PRO A 112 -11.56 7.10 3.23
N TRP A 113 -10.25 7.05 3.31
CA TRP A 113 -9.47 6.15 4.18
C TRP A 113 -9.86 6.24 5.67
N ASN A 114 -10.08 7.45 6.18
CA ASN A 114 -10.55 7.66 7.55
C ASN A 114 -11.95 7.10 7.80
N VAL A 115 -12.82 7.16 6.80
CA VAL A 115 -14.17 6.59 6.87
C VAL A 115 -14.12 5.06 6.86
N VAL A 116 -13.22 4.47 6.06
CA VAL A 116 -12.98 3.01 6.06
C VAL A 116 -12.61 2.54 7.47
N GLY A 117 -11.60 3.17 8.08
CA GLY A 117 -11.20 2.83 9.45
C GLY A 117 -12.34 2.95 10.47
N ALA A 118 -13.14 4.02 10.40
CA ALA A 118 -14.26 4.24 11.29
C ALA A 118 -15.41 3.23 11.08
N MET A 119 -15.74 2.91 9.83
CA MET A 119 -16.74 1.90 9.50
C MET A 119 -16.34 0.52 10.03
N TRP A 120 -15.09 0.12 9.80
CA TRP A 120 -14.58 -1.16 10.26
C TRP A 120 -14.45 -1.23 11.77
N ASN A 121 -14.15 -0.10 12.44
CA ASN A 121 -14.15 -0.04 13.90
C ASN A 121 -15.52 -0.44 14.46
N ILE A 122 -16.61 0.13 13.93
CA ILE A 122 -17.97 -0.20 14.36
C ILE A 122 -18.36 -1.63 13.91
N PHE A 123 -18.06 -1.98 12.67
CA PHE A 123 -18.42 -3.27 12.07
C PHE A 123 -17.80 -4.47 12.80
N ALA A 124 -16.56 -4.29 13.30
CA ALA A 124 -15.82 -5.35 13.98
C ALA A 124 -16.02 -5.39 15.50
N LEU A 125 -16.78 -4.44 16.12
CA LEU A 125 -17.00 -4.46 17.56
C LEU A 125 -17.63 -5.79 18.02
N PRO A 126 -17.11 -6.40 19.10
CA PRO A 126 -17.57 -7.73 19.57
C PRO A 126 -19.04 -7.78 19.94
N GLU A 127 -19.54 -6.69 20.54
CA GLU A 127 -20.88 -6.66 21.15
C GLU A 127 -21.97 -6.18 20.20
N ILE A 128 -21.67 -5.23 19.31
CA ILE A 128 -22.65 -4.57 18.45
C ILE A 128 -22.36 -4.73 16.95
N GLY A 129 -21.08 -4.95 16.56
CA GLY A 129 -20.67 -5.07 15.18
C GLY A 129 -21.12 -6.38 14.54
N LEU A 130 -21.50 -6.34 13.26
CA LEU A 130 -21.93 -7.53 12.54
C LEU A 130 -20.83 -8.59 12.46
N LEU A 131 -19.60 -8.19 12.14
CA LEU A 131 -18.46 -9.11 12.07
C LEU A 131 -18.14 -9.70 13.44
N GLY A 132 -18.05 -8.83 14.47
CA GLY A 132 -17.76 -9.28 15.83
C GLY A 132 -18.79 -10.27 16.36
N LYS A 133 -20.09 -9.95 16.18
CA LYS A 133 -21.19 -10.86 16.57
C LYS A 133 -21.16 -12.19 15.79
N ALA A 134 -20.90 -12.13 14.48
CA ALA A 134 -20.86 -13.34 13.66
C ALA A 134 -19.73 -14.29 14.09
N ILE A 135 -18.53 -13.75 14.34
CA ILE A 135 -17.39 -14.57 14.78
C ILE A 135 -17.61 -15.13 16.17
N ASN A 136 -18.07 -14.30 17.13
CA ASN A 136 -18.37 -14.73 18.49
C ASN A 136 -19.55 -15.75 18.52
N GLY A 137 -20.54 -15.58 17.64
CA GLY A 137 -21.64 -16.52 17.48
C GLY A 137 -21.23 -17.90 16.97
N MET A 138 -20.08 -18.00 16.29
CA MET A 138 -19.48 -19.28 15.91
C MET A 138 -18.65 -19.93 17.03
N GLY A 139 -18.65 -19.35 18.22
CA GLY A 139 -17.91 -19.85 19.37
C GLY A 139 -16.43 -19.47 19.42
N ILE A 140 -16.01 -18.55 18.57
CA ILE A 140 -14.63 -18.01 18.54
C ILE A 140 -14.59 -16.76 19.41
N ASP A 141 -13.75 -16.76 20.45
CA ASP A 141 -13.53 -15.56 21.26
C ASP A 141 -12.79 -14.49 20.45
N TYR A 142 -13.53 -13.51 19.95
CA TYR A 142 -13.00 -12.45 19.09
C TYR A 142 -13.22 -11.08 19.73
N ASN A 143 -12.11 -10.37 19.94
CA ASN A 143 -12.12 -8.99 20.39
C ASN A 143 -10.86 -8.26 19.88
N PHE A 144 -10.98 -7.50 18.79
CA PHE A 144 -9.86 -6.80 18.18
C PHE A 144 -9.29 -5.66 19.05
N THR A 145 -10.05 -5.15 20.02
CA THR A 145 -9.58 -4.09 20.90
C THR A 145 -8.71 -4.63 22.05
N ARG A 146 -8.77 -5.92 22.34
CA ARG A 146 -8.05 -6.58 23.45
C ARG A 146 -7.05 -7.63 22.99
N GLN A 147 -7.30 -8.29 21.86
CA GLN A 147 -6.50 -9.42 21.38
C GLN A 147 -5.64 -9.03 20.19
N PRO A 148 -4.29 -9.13 20.26
CA PRO A 148 -3.39 -8.79 19.18
C PRO A 148 -3.70 -9.50 17.85
N VAL A 149 -4.00 -10.82 17.92
CA VAL A 149 -4.31 -11.61 16.72
C VAL A 149 -5.60 -11.14 16.05
N ALA A 150 -6.65 -10.86 16.85
CA ALA A 150 -7.91 -10.33 16.33
C ALA A 150 -7.72 -8.92 15.72
N ALA A 151 -6.87 -8.08 16.33
CA ALA A 151 -6.54 -6.76 15.78
C ALA A 151 -5.83 -6.86 14.42
N TRP A 152 -4.85 -7.75 14.30
CA TRP A 152 -4.18 -8.05 13.01
C TRP A 152 -5.14 -8.57 11.96
N PHE A 153 -5.94 -9.58 12.32
CA PHE A 153 -6.96 -10.14 11.42
C PHE A 153 -7.90 -9.05 10.90
N THR A 154 -8.42 -8.21 11.80
CA THR A 154 -9.34 -7.13 11.42
C THR A 154 -8.68 -6.10 10.51
N THR A 155 -7.43 -5.71 10.82
CA THR A 155 -6.67 -4.74 10.03
C THR A 155 -6.38 -5.28 8.63
N VAL A 156 -5.95 -6.54 8.52
CA VAL A 156 -5.71 -7.20 7.24
C VAL A 156 -7.00 -7.34 6.44
N LEU A 157 -8.09 -7.77 7.08
CA LEU A 157 -9.38 -7.95 6.41
C LEU A 157 -9.94 -6.62 5.89
N MET A 158 -9.80 -5.55 6.66
CA MET A 158 -10.16 -4.19 6.27
C MET A 158 -9.40 -3.74 5.02
N ASP A 159 -8.08 -3.90 5.03
CA ASP A 159 -7.20 -3.50 3.93
C ASP A 159 -7.49 -4.32 2.67
N VAL A 160 -7.57 -5.64 2.80
CA VAL A 160 -7.94 -6.55 1.71
C VAL A 160 -9.29 -6.18 1.11
N TRP A 161 -10.31 -5.89 1.92
CA TRP A 161 -11.61 -5.47 1.42
C TRP A 161 -11.53 -4.15 0.64
N HIS A 162 -10.79 -3.17 1.13
CA HIS A 162 -10.67 -1.86 0.51
C HIS A 162 -9.86 -1.93 -0.79
N TRP A 163 -8.69 -2.55 -0.76
CA TRP A 163 -7.68 -2.42 -1.80
C TRP A 163 -7.65 -3.56 -2.83
N THR A 164 -8.27 -4.71 -2.56
CA THR A 164 -8.43 -5.77 -3.60
C THR A 164 -9.12 -5.22 -4.84
N SER A 165 -10.00 -4.25 -4.69
CA SER A 165 -10.69 -3.55 -5.79
C SER A 165 -9.71 -2.98 -6.83
N LEU A 166 -8.61 -2.38 -6.41
CA LEU A 166 -7.57 -1.85 -7.30
C LEU A 166 -6.95 -2.97 -8.14
N VAL A 167 -6.59 -4.07 -7.49
CA VAL A 167 -6.00 -5.24 -8.16
C VAL A 167 -6.98 -5.84 -9.16
N VAL A 168 -8.27 -5.95 -8.77
CA VAL A 168 -9.34 -6.45 -9.67
C VAL A 168 -9.45 -5.60 -10.91
N LEU A 169 -9.54 -4.27 -10.78
CA LEU A 169 -9.72 -3.37 -11.91
C LEU A 169 -8.52 -3.39 -12.86
N LEU A 170 -7.30 -3.40 -12.32
CA LEU A 170 -6.08 -3.49 -13.11
C LEU A 170 -5.97 -4.86 -13.80
N ALA A 171 -6.19 -5.95 -13.08
CA ALA A 171 -6.17 -7.30 -13.64
C ALA A 171 -7.22 -7.47 -14.73
N TYR A 172 -8.44 -6.97 -14.50
CA TYR A 172 -9.53 -7.01 -15.49
C TYR A 172 -9.18 -6.21 -16.75
N ALA A 173 -8.62 -5.01 -16.62
CA ALA A 173 -8.13 -4.22 -17.76
C ALA A 173 -7.06 -5.00 -18.55
N GLY A 174 -6.13 -5.65 -17.83
CA GLY A 174 -5.13 -6.53 -18.45
C GLY A 174 -5.74 -7.71 -19.21
N LEU A 175 -6.76 -8.35 -18.64
CA LEU A 175 -7.48 -9.45 -19.30
C LEU A 175 -8.24 -8.99 -20.55
N CYS A 176 -8.86 -7.81 -20.51
CA CYS A 176 -9.59 -7.25 -21.65
C CYS A 176 -8.67 -6.78 -22.78
N SER A 177 -7.40 -6.52 -22.51
CA SER A 177 -6.41 -6.14 -23.53
C SER A 177 -5.91 -7.32 -24.37
N ILE A 178 -6.20 -8.57 -23.98
CA ILE A 178 -5.77 -9.77 -24.70
C ILE A 178 -6.66 -9.97 -25.92
N PRO A 179 -6.09 -10.01 -27.15
CA PRO A 179 -6.87 -10.21 -28.38
C PRO A 179 -7.62 -11.54 -28.38
N ASP A 180 -8.87 -11.52 -28.91
CA ASP A 180 -9.72 -12.73 -29.01
C ASP A 180 -9.07 -13.89 -29.80
N ALA A 181 -8.15 -13.58 -30.72
CA ALA A 181 -7.42 -14.58 -31.51
C ALA A 181 -6.70 -15.63 -30.65
N TYR A 182 -6.13 -15.22 -29.51
CA TYR A 182 -5.49 -16.16 -28.57
C TYR A 182 -6.48 -17.17 -27.97
N TYR A 183 -7.69 -16.71 -27.67
CA TYR A 183 -8.74 -17.57 -27.11
C TYR A 183 -9.34 -18.48 -28.18
N GLN A 184 -9.43 -18.01 -29.43
CA GLN A 184 -9.87 -18.82 -30.55
C GLN A 184 -8.88 -19.95 -30.85
N ALA A 185 -7.57 -19.65 -30.88
CA ALA A 185 -6.53 -20.66 -31.04
C ALA A 185 -6.57 -21.70 -29.91
N ALA A 186 -6.64 -21.24 -28.65
CA ALA A 186 -6.76 -22.14 -27.50
C ALA A 186 -8.01 -23.04 -27.55
N LYS A 187 -9.11 -22.56 -28.14
CA LYS A 187 -10.33 -23.35 -28.34
C LYS A 187 -10.14 -24.43 -29.41
N ILE A 188 -9.44 -24.11 -30.50
CA ILE A 188 -9.08 -25.09 -31.55
C ILE A 188 -8.23 -26.20 -30.95
N ASP A 189 -7.24 -25.83 -30.11
CA ASP A 189 -6.34 -26.76 -29.41
C ASP A 189 -7.02 -27.50 -28.23
N SER A 190 -8.31 -27.27 -27.99
CA SER A 190 -9.06 -27.84 -26.85
C SER A 190 -8.37 -27.61 -25.50
N ALA A 191 -7.70 -26.45 -25.33
CA ALA A 191 -6.93 -26.12 -24.15
C ALA A 191 -7.82 -25.98 -22.89
N LYS A 192 -7.38 -26.60 -21.78
CA LYS A 192 -8.10 -26.50 -20.50
C LYS A 192 -8.00 -25.08 -19.92
N PRO A 193 -8.98 -24.64 -19.09
CA PRO A 193 -8.98 -23.29 -18.50
C PRO A 193 -7.68 -22.94 -17.76
N TRP A 194 -7.08 -23.88 -17.02
CA TRP A 194 -5.81 -23.69 -16.35
C TRP A 194 -4.64 -23.46 -17.33
N ALA A 195 -4.63 -24.14 -18.48
CA ALA A 195 -3.63 -23.93 -19.52
C ALA A 195 -3.76 -22.53 -20.14
N ILE A 196 -5.01 -22.10 -20.42
CA ILE A 196 -5.30 -20.75 -20.90
C ILE A 196 -4.80 -19.70 -19.90
N PHE A 197 -5.11 -19.90 -18.61
CA PHE A 197 -4.62 -19.00 -17.57
C PHE A 197 -3.10 -18.95 -17.53
N ARG A 198 -2.44 -20.11 -17.43
CA ARG A 198 -0.98 -20.23 -17.22
C ARG A 198 -0.15 -19.76 -18.40
N TYR A 199 -0.60 -20.06 -19.64
CA TYR A 199 0.21 -19.85 -20.84
C TYR A 199 -0.24 -18.64 -21.67
N ILE A 200 -1.46 -18.14 -21.51
CA ILE A 200 -1.96 -16.99 -22.27
C ILE A 200 -2.23 -15.78 -21.34
N GLN A 201 -3.11 -15.94 -20.37
CA GLN A 201 -3.58 -14.81 -19.56
C GLN A 201 -2.48 -14.27 -18.63
N LEU A 202 -1.87 -15.11 -17.82
CA LEU A 202 -0.85 -14.70 -16.85
C LEU A 202 0.36 -14.03 -17.51
N PRO A 203 0.94 -14.58 -18.60
CA PRO A 203 2.04 -13.91 -19.29
C PRO A 203 1.66 -12.56 -19.91
N LYS A 204 0.46 -12.47 -20.50
CA LYS A 204 -0.02 -11.22 -21.11
C LYS A 204 -0.39 -10.16 -20.07
N MET A 205 -0.84 -10.55 -18.89
CA MET A 205 -1.16 -9.66 -17.78
C MET A 205 0.09 -9.27 -16.96
N LYS A 206 1.23 -9.90 -17.16
CA LYS A 206 2.42 -9.74 -16.34
C LYS A 206 2.74 -8.26 -16.08
N ARG A 207 2.76 -7.42 -17.12
CA ARG A 207 3.06 -5.99 -17.00
C ARG A 207 2.06 -5.24 -16.10
N VAL A 208 0.78 -5.51 -16.25
CA VAL A 208 -0.27 -4.86 -15.46
C VAL A 208 -0.25 -5.34 -14.01
N LEU A 209 -0.04 -6.65 -13.80
CA LEU A 209 0.11 -7.21 -12.46
C LEU A 209 1.36 -6.65 -11.75
N THR A 210 2.45 -6.46 -12.50
CA THR A 210 3.64 -5.77 -12.02
C THR A 210 3.30 -4.41 -11.45
N ILE A 211 2.59 -3.58 -12.24
CA ILE A 211 2.18 -2.25 -11.82
C ILE A 211 1.27 -2.34 -10.59
N ALA A 212 0.31 -3.27 -10.57
CA ALA A 212 -0.58 -3.46 -9.43
C ALA A 212 0.19 -3.80 -8.15
N ILE A 213 1.13 -4.74 -8.23
CA ILE A 213 1.96 -5.16 -7.09
C ILE A 213 2.83 -4.00 -6.60
N LEU A 214 3.48 -3.24 -7.51
CA LEU A 214 4.29 -2.08 -7.13
C LEU A 214 3.46 -1.00 -6.43
N LEU A 215 2.30 -0.65 -7.00
CA LEU A 215 1.41 0.34 -6.40
C LEU A 215 0.96 -0.10 -5.01
N ARG A 216 0.51 -1.36 -4.87
CA ARG A 216 0.07 -1.89 -3.57
C ARG A 216 1.21 -2.01 -2.57
N PHE A 217 2.41 -2.40 -3.02
CA PHE A 217 3.58 -2.43 -2.16
C PHE A 217 3.90 -1.04 -1.60
N MET A 218 3.98 -0.02 -2.46
CA MET A 218 4.28 1.35 -2.04
C MET A 218 3.21 1.89 -1.09
N ASP A 219 1.95 1.68 -1.42
CA ASP A 219 0.82 2.18 -0.66
C ASP A 219 0.70 1.49 0.71
N SER A 220 0.77 0.16 0.73
CA SER A 220 0.76 -0.61 1.97
C SER A 220 1.95 -0.31 2.89
N PHE A 221 3.09 0.05 2.32
CA PHE A 221 4.25 0.43 3.11
C PHE A 221 4.07 1.80 3.77
N MET A 222 3.19 2.65 3.25
CA MET A 222 2.88 3.98 3.79
C MET A 222 1.54 4.02 4.55
N ILE A 223 0.91 2.87 4.79
CA ILE A 223 -0.41 2.81 5.43
C ILE A 223 -0.37 3.42 6.83
N TYR A 224 -1.27 4.36 7.08
CA TYR A 224 -1.39 5.04 8.37
C TYR A 224 -2.84 5.21 8.80
N THR A 225 -3.66 5.84 7.97
CA THR A 225 -4.98 6.39 8.36
C THR A 225 -5.94 5.29 8.80
N GLU A 226 -6.12 4.25 8.00
CA GLU A 226 -7.09 3.18 8.26
C GLU A 226 -6.75 2.39 9.54
N PRO A 227 -5.53 1.85 9.72
CA PRO A 227 -5.20 1.11 10.93
C PRO A 227 -5.10 2.02 12.16
N PHE A 228 -4.74 3.30 12.00
CA PHE A 228 -4.73 4.24 13.11
C PHE A 228 -6.14 4.53 13.61
N VAL A 229 -7.10 4.77 12.72
CA VAL A 229 -8.52 4.99 13.08
C VAL A 229 -9.14 3.71 13.65
N LEU A 230 -8.77 2.54 13.13
CA LEU A 230 -9.29 1.25 13.60
C LEU A 230 -8.81 0.91 15.02
N THR A 231 -7.51 0.97 15.29
CA THR A 231 -6.88 0.41 16.49
C THR A 231 -6.00 1.39 17.27
N GLY A 232 -5.63 2.54 16.68
CA GLY A 232 -4.63 3.44 17.25
C GLY A 232 -3.23 2.82 17.38
N GLY A 233 -2.99 1.66 16.73
CA GLY A 233 -1.78 0.84 16.86
C GLY A 233 -1.84 -0.24 17.95
N GLY A 234 -3.01 -0.39 18.63
CA GLY A 234 -3.26 -1.35 19.71
C GLY A 234 -3.81 -2.71 19.25
N PRO A 235 -4.11 -3.61 20.22
CA PRO A 235 -3.81 -3.49 21.65
C PRO A 235 -2.31 -3.55 21.95
N GLY A 236 -1.88 -2.81 22.96
CA GLY A 236 -0.46 -2.55 23.22
C GLY A 236 0.17 -1.85 22.00
N ASN A 237 1.16 -2.47 21.38
CA ASN A 237 1.80 -2.00 20.14
C ASN A 237 1.63 -3.00 18.98
N SER A 238 0.65 -3.91 19.06
CA SER A 238 0.52 -5.02 18.11
C SER A 238 0.33 -4.59 16.66
N THR A 239 -0.42 -3.52 16.42
CA THR A 239 -0.66 -2.94 15.09
C THR A 239 0.04 -1.60 14.90
N THR A 240 1.04 -1.28 15.73
CA THR A 240 1.87 -0.08 15.54
C THR A 240 2.88 -0.37 14.43
N PHE A 241 2.48 -0.05 13.19
CA PHE A 241 3.34 -0.08 12.02
C PHE A 241 4.36 1.05 12.06
N LEU A 242 5.38 0.98 11.21
CA LEU A 242 6.45 1.98 11.18
C LEU A 242 5.91 3.40 10.91
N SER A 243 4.95 3.54 10.01
CA SER A 243 4.26 4.80 9.72
C SER A 243 3.51 5.37 10.93
N ILE A 244 2.81 4.50 11.68
CA ILE A 244 2.09 4.90 12.89
C ILE A 244 3.06 5.31 13.99
N ASP A 245 4.15 4.57 14.14
CA ASP A 245 5.17 4.84 15.15
C ASP A 245 5.85 6.18 14.91
N LEU A 246 6.23 6.43 13.65
CA LEU A 246 6.79 7.70 13.20
C LEU A 246 5.90 8.89 13.56
N VAL A 247 4.60 8.82 13.25
CA VAL A 247 3.65 9.90 13.55
C VAL A 247 3.47 10.08 15.06
N LYS A 248 3.46 9.00 15.85
CA LYS A 248 3.40 9.08 17.31
C LYS A 248 4.62 9.82 17.90
N ILE A 249 5.82 9.57 17.38
CA ILE A 249 7.04 10.25 17.82
C ILE A 249 7.00 11.72 17.38
N ALA A 250 6.73 11.97 16.09
CA ALA A 250 6.76 13.31 15.52
C ALA A 250 5.68 14.24 16.08
N LEU A 251 4.42 13.79 16.08
CA LEU A 251 3.26 14.63 16.42
C LEU A 251 2.70 14.35 17.81
N GLY A 252 2.85 13.14 18.32
CA GLY A 252 2.37 12.78 19.65
C GLY A 252 3.35 13.16 20.77
N GLN A 253 4.63 13.01 20.53
CA GLN A 253 5.69 13.33 21.50
C GLN A 253 6.39 14.66 21.20
N PHE A 254 6.22 15.20 19.99
CA PHE A 254 6.93 16.38 19.47
C PHE A 254 8.47 16.21 19.48
N ASP A 255 8.94 14.96 19.40
CA ASP A 255 10.35 14.64 19.34
C ASP A 255 10.81 14.62 17.86
N LEU A 256 11.10 15.81 17.35
CA LEU A 256 11.32 16.02 15.93
C LEU A 256 12.65 15.49 15.41
N GLY A 257 13.71 15.48 16.22
CA GLY A 257 15.04 14.98 15.83
C GLY A 257 15.02 13.49 15.48
N PRO A 258 14.68 12.61 16.44
CA PRO A 258 14.53 11.16 16.19
C PRO A 258 13.48 10.83 15.13
N ALA A 259 12.34 11.56 15.12
CA ALA A 259 11.30 11.37 14.12
C ALA A 259 11.79 11.68 12.70
N ALA A 260 12.56 12.76 12.53
CA ALA A 260 13.13 13.15 11.25
C ALA A 260 14.18 12.13 10.77
N ALA A 261 15.06 11.66 11.66
CA ALA A 261 16.01 10.60 11.35
C ALA A 261 15.30 9.30 10.94
N MET A 262 14.28 8.91 11.70
CA MET A 262 13.43 7.75 11.38
C MET A 262 12.71 7.91 10.04
N SER A 263 12.20 9.11 9.72
CA SER A 263 11.58 9.42 8.43
C SER A 263 12.54 9.20 7.26
N LEU A 264 13.79 9.66 7.38
CA LEU A 264 14.79 9.51 6.32
C LEU A 264 15.21 8.05 6.16
N ILE A 265 15.43 7.32 7.25
CA ILE A 265 15.70 5.87 7.19
C ILE A 265 14.53 5.16 6.50
N TYR A 266 13.30 5.45 6.90
CA TYR A 266 12.11 4.87 6.31
C TYR A 266 12.00 5.18 4.81
N PHE A 267 12.21 6.44 4.43
CA PHE A 267 12.22 6.86 3.03
C PHE A 267 13.27 6.09 2.22
N LEU A 268 14.49 5.93 2.73
CA LEU A 268 15.54 5.17 2.07
C LEU A 268 15.21 3.68 1.94
N ILE A 269 14.58 3.08 2.96
CA ILE A 269 14.12 1.68 2.90
C ILE A 269 13.07 1.53 1.79
N VAL A 270 12.06 2.40 1.75
CA VAL A 270 11.01 2.36 0.70
C VAL A 270 11.63 2.53 -0.68
N LEU A 271 12.52 3.50 -0.84
CA LEU A 271 13.20 3.77 -2.12
C LEU A 271 14.03 2.57 -2.57
N LEU A 272 14.80 1.97 -1.68
CA LEU A 272 15.60 0.76 -1.97
C LEU A 272 14.70 -0.40 -2.41
N LEU A 273 13.65 -0.67 -1.65
CA LEU A 273 12.74 -1.77 -1.95
C LEU A 273 12.01 -1.53 -3.28
N CYS A 274 11.53 -0.32 -3.54
CA CYS A 274 10.93 0.04 -4.82
C CYS A 274 11.90 -0.12 -5.98
N TRP A 275 13.15 0.30 -5.80
CA TRP A 275 14.20 0.14 -6.81
C TRP A 275 14.52 -1.32 -7.11
N VAL A 276 14.64 -2.14 -6.06
CA VAL A 276 14.86 -3.60 -6.19
C VAL A 276 13.69 -4.25 -6.92
N PHE A 277 12.45 -3.96 -6.51
CA PHE A 277 11.25 -4.46 -7.18
C PHE A 277 11.22 -4.06 -8.65
N TYR A 278 11.41 -2.78 -8.94
CA TYR A 278 11.44 -2.27 -10.30
C TYR A 278 12.50 -2.98 -11.16
N THR A 279 13.72 -3.10 -10.65
CA THR A 279 14.83 -3.74 -11.38
C THR A 279 14.54 -5.21 -11.66
N LEU A 280 14.03 -5.95 -10.67
CA LEU A 280 13.69 -7.38 -10.83
C LEU A 280 12.57 -7.57 -11.87
N MET A 281 11.63 -6.64 -11.95
CA MET A 281 10.49 -6.73 -12.83
C MET A 281 10.84 -6.33 -14.27
N MET A 282 11.63 -5.27 -14.45
CA MET A 282 12.08 -4.83 -15.78
C MET A 282 13.06 -5.83 -16.43
N ARG A 283 13.95 -6.44 -15.66
CA ARG A 283 14.86 -7.48 -16.16
C ARG A 283 14.15 -8.69 -16.76
N ASN A 284 12.95 -8.99 -16.30
CA ASN A 284 12.11 -10.06 -16.81
C ASN A 284 11.27 -9.66 -18.05
N GLU A 285 11.30 -8.41 -18.50
CA GLU A 285 10.64 -7.96 -19.73
C GLU A 285 11.57 -7.98 -20.95
N GLU A 286 12.87 -7.99 -20.72
CA GLU A 286 13.89 -8.03 -21.80
C GLU A 286 14.24 -9.47 -22.23
N GLN A 287 13.75 -10.49 -21.55
CA GLN A 287 13.87 -11.92 -21.92
C GLN A 287 12.56 -12.45 -22.52
#